data_2b99ce4e80f4547381bdda2e8343868c
#
_entry.id   2b99ce4e80f4547381bdda2e8343868c
#
_cell.length_a   1.000
_cell.length_b   1.000
_cell.length_c   1.000
_cell.angle_alpha   90.00
_cell.angle_beta   90.00
_cell.angle_gamma   90.00
#
_symmetry.space_group_name_H-M   'P 1'
#
loop_
_entity.id
_entity.type
_entity.pdbx_description
1 polymer ?
#
loop_
_entity_poly.entity_id
_entity_poly.type
_entity_poly.pdbx_seq_one_letter_code
_entity_poly.pdbx_strand_id
1 'polypeptide(L)' 'KKAHDLVDSLPGAEAAWVHAYLHRKEGDIWNADYWYARAKKMRPSHTLEVEWEELMNHFIKKIH' A
#
# COMPACT_ATOMS: atom_id res chain seq x y z
N LYS A 1 15.68 14.88 -5.44
CA LYS A 1 15.38 15.38 -4.12
C LYS A 1 13.94 15.78 -3.94
N LYS A 2 13.42 16.54 -4.88
CA LYS A 2 12.02 16.94 -4.81
C LYS A 2 11.09 15.73 -4.90
N ALA A 3 11.39 14.82 -5.80
CA ALA A 3 10.59 13.61 -5.91
C ALA A 3 10.69 12.81 -4.62
N HIS A 4 11.87 12.79 -4.03
CA HIS A 4 12.07 12.11 -2.75
C HIS A 4 11.24 12.77 -1.66
N ASP A 5 11.20 14.10 -1.67
CA ASP A 5 10.43 14.82 -0.66
C ASP A 5 8.93 14.53 -0.78
N LEU A 6 8.44 14.40 -2.02
CA LEU A 6 7.04 14.04 -2.23
C LEU A 6 6.71 12.68 -1.65
N VAL A 7 7.59 11.71 -1.89
CA VAL A 7 7.41 10.36 -1.34
C VAL A 7 7.51 10.41 0.19
N ASP A 8 8.46 11.20 0.68
CA ASP A 8 8.67 11.29 2.11
C ASP A 8 7.55 12.03 2.83
N SER A 9 6.77 12.83 2.11
CA SER A 9 5.63 13.50 2.72
C SER A 9 4.52 12.54 3.06
N LEU A 10 4.53 11.34 2.45
CA LEU A 10 3.60 10.28 2.80
C LEU A 10 4.26 9.40 3.85
N PRO A 11 3.50 8.95 4.86
CA PRO A 11 4.04 7.97 5.78
C PRO A 11 4.56 6.76 5.01
N GLY A 12 5.76 6.32 5.37
CA GLY A 12 6.39 5.22 4.64
C GLY A 12 5.53 3.98 4.58
N ALA A 13 4.82 3.68 5.68
CA ALA A 13 3.98 2.49 5.72
C ALA A 13 2.82 2.59 4.74
N GLU A 14 2.24 3.78 4.59
CA GLU A 14 1.12 3.94 3.67
C GLU A 14 1.57 3.82 2.22
N ALA A 15 2.71 4.43 1.89
CA ALA A 15 3.25 4.32 0.54
C ALA A 15 3.59 2.86 0.22
N ALA A 16 4.16 2.15 1.19
CA ALA A 16 4.49 0.75 0.99
C ALA A 16 3.24 -0.09 0.78
N TRP A 17 2.15 0.22 1.47
CA TRP A 17 0.91 -0.51 1.30
C TRP A 17 0.37 -0.35 -0.12
N VAL A 18 0.41 0.87 -0.65
CA VAL A 18 -0.04 1.09 -2.02
C VAL A 18 0.81 0.29 -3.00
N HIS A 19 2.13 0.31 -2.81
CA HIS A 19 3.02 -0.50 -3.65
C HIS A 19 2.67 -1.98 -3.58
N ALA A 20 2.43 -2.46 -2.36
CA ALA A 20 2.10 -3.87 -2.17
C ALA A 20 0.81 -4.24 -2.90
N TYR A 21 -0.19 -3.39 -2.78
CA TYR A 21 -1.46 -3.64 -3.46
C TYR A 21 -1.26 -3.74 -4.98
N LEU A 22 -0.51 -2.80 -5.54
CA LEU A 22 -0.30 -2.78 -6.98
C LEU A 22 0.43 -4.03 -7.47
N HIS A 23 1.45 -4.47 -6.73
CA HIS A 23 2.16 -5.69 -7.08
C HIS A 23 1.25 -6.91 -6.97
N ARG A 24 0.43 -6.94 -5.92
CA ARG A 24 -0.51 -8.04 -5.76
C ARG A 24 -1.50 -8.09 -6.93
N LYS A 25 -1.98 -6.93 -7.35
CA LYS A 25 -2.91 -6.84 -8.47
C LYS A 25 -2.30 -7.36 -9.75
N GLU A 26 -0.99 -7.14 -9.94
CA GLU A 26 -0.28 -7.61 -11.11
C GLU A 26 0.08 -9.09 -11.03
N GLY A 27 -0.18 -9.72 -9.90
CA GLY A 27 0.20 -11.10 -9.70
C GLY A 27 1.61 -11.30 -9.26
N ASP A 28 2.32 -10.23 -8.96
CA ASP A 28 3.72 -10.26 -8.52
C ASP A 28 3.76 -10.39 -7.00
N ILE A 29 3.43 -11.59 -6.53
CA ILE A 29 3.19 -11.82 -5.11
C ILE A 29 4.48 -11.66 -4.30
N TRP A 30 5.61 -12.05 -4.87
CA TRP A 30 6.88 -11.93 -4.17
C TRP A 30 7.19 -10.48 -3.82
N ASN A 31 7.03 -9.59 -4.78
CA ASN A 31 7.23 -8.17 -4.55
C ASN A 31 6.15 -7.58 -3.66
N ALA A 32 4.93 -8.07 -3.81
CA ALA A 32 3.86 -7.62 -2.94
C ALA A 32 4.20 -7.90 -1.47
N ASP A 33 4.67 -9.11 -1.19
CA ASP A 33 5.03 -9.46 0.18
C ASP A 33 6.17 -8.58 0.71
N TYR A 34 7.13 -8.26 -0.15
CA TYR A 34 8.21 -7.36 0.24
C TYR A 34 7.65 -6.01 0.71
N TRP A 35 6.72 -5.46 -0.05
CA TRP A 35 6.15 -4.16 0.30
C TRP A 35 5.20 -4.24 1.48
N TYR A 36 4.46 -5.36 1.62
CA TYR A 36 3.64 -5.54 2.82
C TYR A 36 4.50 -5.55 4.07
N ALA A 37 5.65 -6.21 4.00
CA ALA A 37 6.56 -6.23 5.14
C ALA A 37 7.02 -4.81 5.49
N ARG A 38 7.32 -4.01 4.47
CA ARG A 38 7.71 -2.63 4.71
C ARG A 38 6.58 -1.79 5.26
N ALA A 39 5.35 -2.16 4.96
CA ALA A 39 4.16 -1.49 5.51
C ALA A 39 3.81 -2.01 6.90
N LYS A 40 4.58 -2.97 7.39
CA LYS A 40 4.33 -3.63 8.68
C LYS A 40 2.98 -4.30 8.67
N LYS A 41 2.65 -4.92 7.56
CA LYS A 41 1.41 -5.66 7.35
C LYS A 41 1.72 -7.02 6.81
N MET A 42 0.74 -7.89 6.89
CA MET A 42 0.79 -9.18 6.20
C MET A 42 -0.13 -9.11 5.00
N ARG A 43 0.22 -9.87 3.97
CA ARG A 43 -0.64 -9.91 2.80
C ARG A 43 -2.01 -10.43 3.21
N PRO A 44 -3.07 -9.67 2.91
CA PRO A 44 -4.41 -10.10 3.32
C PRO A 44 -4.86 -11.31 2.51
N SER A 45 -5.74 -12.10 3.11
CA SER A 45 -6.30 -13.26 2.43
C SER A 45 -7.58 -12.93 1.66
N HIS A 46 -8.11 -11.73 1.85
CA HIS A 46 -9.34 -11.37 1.15
C HIS A 46 -9.02 -10.85 -0.25
N THR A 47 -10.08 -10.57 -1.02
CA THR A 47 -9.93 -10.24 -2.43
C THR A 47 -9.29 -8.89 -2.65
N LEU A 48 -8.86 -8.65 -3.90
CA LEU A 48 -8.32 -7.36 -4.28
C LEU A 48 -9.34 -6.25 -4.11
N GLU A 49 -10.61 -6.55 -4.42
CA GLU A 49 -11.66 -5.54 -4.26
C GLU A 49 -11.80 -5.10 -2.83
N VAL A 50 -11.75 -6.04 -1.91
CA VAL A 50 -11.87 -5.71 -0.50
C VAL A 50 -10.67 -4.89 -0.04
N GLU A 51 -9.48 -5.27 -0.47
CA GLU A 51 -8.29 -4.50 -0.11
C GLU A 51 -8.36 -3.10 -0.70
N TRP A 52 -8.84 -2.97 -1.92
CA TRP A 52 -9.00 -1.66 -2.53
C TRP A 52 -9.93 -0.77 -1.71
N GLU A 53 -11.03 -1.34 -1.23
CA GLU A 53 -11.95 -0.59 -0.39
C GLU A 53 -11.28 -0.16 0.92
N GLU A 54 -10.48 -1.04 1.49
CA GLU A 54 -9.75 -0.70 2.71
C GLU A 54 -8.79 0.46 2.47
N LEU A 55 -8.07 0.41 1.34
CA LEU A 55 -7.16 1.48 0.98
C LEU A 55 -7.90 2.79 0.80
N MET A 56 -9.00 2.77 0.06
CA MET A 56 -9.77 3.97 -0.18
C MET A 56 -10.31 4.55 1.11
N ASN A 57 -10.87 3.70 1.97
CA ASN A 57 -11.39 4.16 3.24
C ASN A 57 -10.31 4.77 4.12
N HIS A 58 -9.13 4.15 4.10
CA HIS A 58 -8.02 4.66 4.89
C HIS A 58 -7.63 6.07 4.46
N PHE A 59 -7.50 6.28 3.14
CA PHE A 59 -7.08 7.58 2.64
C PHE A 59 -8.18 8.62 2.76
N ILE A 60 -9.43 8.22 2.59
CA ILE A 60 -10.55 9.15 2.75
C ILE A 60 -10.61 9.65 4.19
N LYS A 61 -10.49 8.75 5.15
CA LYS A 61 -10.48 9.14 6.55
C LYS A 61 -9.31 10.06 6.87
N LYS A 62 -8.17 9.81 6.24
CA LYS A 62 -6.99 10.60 6.50
C LYS A 62 -7.14 12.02 5.95
N ILE A 63 -7.83 12.17 4.83
CA ILE A 63 -8.05 13.48 4.24
C ILE A 63 -9.02 14.31 5.09
N HIS A 64 -9.98 13.66 5.71
CA HIS A 64 -10.92 14.32 6.59
C HIS A 64 -10.34 14.49 7.98
#